data_2d7ddd26f9d735c59daf33f199de3a86
#
_entry.id   2d7ddd26f9d735c59daf33f199de3a86
#
_cell.length_a   1.000
_cell.length_b   1.000
_cell.length_c   1.000
_cell.angle_alpha   90.00
_cell.angle_beta   90.00
_cell.angle_gamma   90.00
#
_symmetry.space_group_name_H-M   'P 1'
#
loop_
_entity.id
_entity.type
_entity.pdbx_description
1 polymer ?
#
loop_
_entity_poly.entity_id
_entity_poly.type
_entity_poly.pdbx_seq_one_letter_code
_entity_poly.pdbx_strand_id
1 'polypeptide(L)'
;RYRNYLIRALNADISFDQLVLEHIAGDLLEKPRINKVLGINESTIGTAQLRFVLHGFAPTDALDEHVRFTDDQIDTVTKAFLGLTVSCARCHHHKFDAISQDDYYALFGILSNGRPAQKVVDDPSTLHEYKDKLTSLKQEIKNEFVQSWMKIDIENKLKNSAQKISPSDEVLDFLMPWKKLNTLKAQEFSKEWQRLKKQVEESKNRLVSCRHNSSKSYWKLGFQETYAKWKKSGTGLNEHSSKAGQFSLSFKSEEIIHNIMPAGVYTHLFSTKQNGTLSSPRFKFEKGNLWIRVIGDKGTTVRYSVWNYPRRGTVYQKSSPEPKVEKWIRFKTDYWAGETGYLEVTTNRDHPVEAGNAERSWFGVTEALFAPHDGPAPRNEVSE
;
A
#
# COMPACT_ATOMS: atom_id res chain seq x y z
N ARG A 1 -5.53 15.43 19.30
CA ARG A 1 -4.05 15.57 19.37
C ARG A 1 -3.59 16.95 18.94
N TYR A 2 -4.10 17.53 17.84
CA TYR A 2 -3.67 18.81 17.30
C TYR A 2 -3.83 19.98 18.29
N ARG A 3 -5.00 20.13 18.95
CA ARG A 3 -5.18 21.14 20.00
C ARG A 3 -4.12 21.05 21.10
N ASN A 4 -3.82 19.85 21.57
CA ASN A 4 -2.82 19.64 22.62
C ASN A 4 -1.41 19.97 22.13
N TYR A 5 -1.11 19.71 20.85
CA TYR A 5 0.12 20.14 20.21
C TYR A 5 0.27 21.66 20.24
N LEU A 6 -0.76 22.42 19.84
CA LEU A 6 -0.73 23.88 19.89
C LEU A 6 -0.46 24.41 21.31
N ILE A 7 -1.16 23.84 22.31
CA ILE A 7 -0.95 24.23 23.72
C ILE A 7 0.51 23.99 24.13
N ARG A 8 1.07 22.85 23.79
CA ARG A 8 2.48 22.54 24.12
C ARG A 8 3.47 23.41 23.34
N ALA A 9 3.20 23.68 22.08
CA ALA A 9 4.04 24.52 21.24
C ALA A 9 4.11 25.95 21.78
N LEU A 10 2.96 26.54 22.13
CA LEU A 10 2.88 27.88 22.72
C LEU A 10 3.49 27.94 24.13
N ASN A 11 3.25 26.93 24.96
CA ASN A 11 3.85 26.86 26.30
C ASN A 11 5.38 26.65 26.27
N ALA A 12 5.89 26.04 25.21
CA ALA A 12 7.31 25.85 24.98
C ALA A 12 7.97 27.04 24.28
N ASP A 13 7.19 28.09 23.97
CA ASP A 13 7.63 29.31 23.31
C ASP A 13 8.43 29.04 22.02
N ILE A 14 7.95 28.10 21.19
CA ILE A 14 8.63 27.82 19.92
C ILE A 14 8.58 29.05 19.00
N SER A 15 9.60 29.25 18.21
CA SER A 15 9.65 30.37 17.27
C SER A 15 8.52 30.31 16.23
N PHE A 16 8.10 31.46 15.75
CA PHE A 16 7.00 31.55 14.79
C PHE A 16 7.32 30.83 13.47
N ASP A 17 8.55 30.94 12.98
CA ASP A 17 9.03 30.24 11.80
C ASP A 17 8.99 28.71 11.98
N GLN A 18 9.38 28.19 13.16
CA GLN A 18 9.24 26.78 13.48
C GLN A 18 7.78 26.34 13.49
N LEU A 19 6.89 27.18 14.05
CA LEU A 19 5.46 26.90 14.08
C LEU A 19 4.89 26.78 12.66
N VAL A 20 5.21 27.75 11.78
CA VAL A 20 4.82 27.74 10.36
C VAL A 20 5.34 26.50 9.65
N LEU A 21 6.62 26.19 9.84
CA LEU A 21 7.26 25.05 9.20
C LEU A 21 6.61 23.72 9.61
N GLU A 22 6.29 23.56 10.90
CA GLU A 22 5.59 22.37 11.40
C GLU A 22 4.16 22.24 10.83
N HIS A 23 3.48 23.35 10.59
CA HIS A 23 2.12 23.31 10.03
C HIS A 23 2.07 22.99 8.54
N ILE A 24 3.10 23.35 7.79
CA ILE A 24 3.14 23.14 6.33
C ILE A 24 3.83 21.83 5.98
N ALA A 25 4.93 21.51 6.63
CA ALA A 25 5.83 20.41 6.27
C ALA A 25 6.41 19.64 7.47
N GLY A 26 5.75 19.68 8.63
CA GLY A 26 6.25 19.07 9.86
C GLY A 26 6.46 17.56 9.78
N ASP A 27 5.77 16.88 8.88
CA ASP A 27 5.94 15.44 8.62
C ASP A 27 7.10 15.11 7.69
N LEU A 28 7.76 16.11 7.10
CA LEU A 28 8.88 15.98 6.17
C LEU A 28 10.22 16.45 6.78
N LEU A 29 10.21 16.95 8.02
CA LEU A 29 11.42 17.48 8.65
C LEU A 29 12.45 16.37 8.93
N GLU A 30 13.67 16.57 8.50
CA GLU A 30 14.81 15.67 8.81
C GLU A 30 15.12 15.66 10.32
N LYS A 31 14.98 16.82 10.98
CA LYS A 31 15.19 17.00 12.42
C LYS A 31 13.91 17.49 13.07
N PRO A 32 12.92 16.60 13.27
CA PRO A 32 11.69 16.98 13.90
C PRO A 32 11.87 17.29 15.39
N ARG A 33 11.02 18.13 15.94
CA ARG A 33 10.94 18.41 17.36
C ARG A 33 10.30 17.24 18.10
N ILE A 34 11.08 16.58 18.94
CA ILE A 34 10.66 15.40 19.73
C ILE A 34 10.36 15.80 21.17
N ASN A 35 9.18 15.48 21.63
CA ASN A 35 8.82 15.55 23.04
C ASN A 35 9.27 14.27 23.74
N LYS A 36 10.40 14.36 24.43
CA LYS A 36 11.02 13.19 25.10
C LYS A 36 10.18 12.64 26.27
N VAL A 37 9.41 13.51 26.94
CA VAL A 37 8.54 13.09 28.05
C VAL A 37 7.38 12.24 27.58
N LEU A 38 6.78 12.63 26.44
CA LEU A 38 5.64 11.93 25.86
C LEU A 38 6.07 10.86 24.83
N GLY A 39 7.35 10.81 24.44
CA GLY A 39 7.85 9.91 23.40
C GLY A 39 7.22 10.17 22.03
N ILE A 40 6.95 11.46 21.69
CA ILE A 40 6.23 11.81 20.45
C ILE A 40 6.97 12.82 19.59
N ASN A 41 6.79 12.69 18.28
CA ASN A 41 7.20 13.65 17.27
C ASN A 41 6.12 14.75 17.17
N GLU A 42 6.40 15.91 17.77
CA GLU A 42 5.49 17.06 17.77
C GLU A 42 5.35 17.66 16.38
N SER A 43 6.43 17.78 15.63
CA SER A 43 6.42 18.43 14.32
C SER A 43 5.45 17.77 13.34
N THR A 44 5.34 16.44 13.35
CA THR A 44 4.39 15.71 12.49
C THR A 44 2.94 16.05 12.79
N ILE A 45 2.62 16.46 14.03
CA ILE A 45 1.24 16.77 14.42
C ILE A 45 0.79 18.11 13.83
N GLY A 46 1.71 19.05 13.58
CA GLY A 46 1.41 20.37 13.01
C GLY A 46 0.65 20.30 11.70
N THR A 47 1.04 19.41 10.79
CA THR A 47 0.38 19.23 9.48
C THR A 47 -1.08 18.75 9.57
N ALA A 48 -1.54 18.29 10.73
CA ALA A 48 -2.91 17.80 10.89
C ALA A 48 -3.97 18.89 10.60
N GLN A 49 -3.63 20.16 10.72
CA GLN A 49 -4.54 21.27 10.38
C GLN A 49 -4.96 21.25 8.91
N LEU A 50 -4.11 20.82 8.00
CA LEU A 50 -4.43 20.71 6.57
C LEU A 50 -5.55 19.70 6.28
N ARG A 51 -5.93 18.89 7.29
CA ARG A 51 -7.05 17.95 7.21
C ARG A 51 -8.38 18.53 7.66
N PHE A 52 -8.37 19.62 8.41
CA PHE A 52 -9.59 20.25 8.95
C PHE A 52 -10.22 21.20 7.92
N VAL A 53 -10.65 20.66 6.81
CA VAL A 53 -11.24 21.40 5.70
C VAL A 53 -12.68 20.95 5.46
N LEU A 54 -13.46 21.82 4.82
CA LEU A 54 -14.81 21.49 4.39
C LEU A 54 -14.76 20.49 3.22
N HIS A 55 -15.47 19.39 3.35
CA HIS A 55 -15.59 18.40 2.27
C HIS A 55 -16.91 17.63 2.34
N GLY A 56 -17.40 17.19 1.18
CA GLY A 56 -18.57 16.32 1.07
C GLY A 56 -18.27 14.86 1.44
N PHE A 57 -19.28 14.14 1.91
CA PHE A 57 -19.14 12.70 2.21
C PHE A 57 -19.04 11.85 0.95
N ALA A 58 -19.83 12.15 -0.07
CA ALA A 58 -19.90 11.40 -1.33
C ALA A 58 -20.13 12.36 -2.52
N PRO A 59 -19.21 13.29 -2.78
CA PRO A 59 -19.36 14.23 -3.89
C PRO A 59 -19.34 13.45 -5.21
N THR A 60 -20.19 13.89 -6.14
CA THR A 60 -20.25 13.33 -7.49
C THR A 60 -19.26 14.01 -8.46
N ASP A 61 -18.86 15.23 -8.14
CA ASP A 61 -17.78 15.94 -8.82
C ASP A 61 -16.52 15.94 -7.94
N ALA A 62 -15.59 15.07 -8.30
CA ALA A 62 -14.34 14.89 -7.55
C ALA A 62 -13.36 16.04 -7.77
N LEU A 63 -13.40 16.69 -8.93
CA LEU A 63 -12.54 17.82 -9.24
C LEU A 63 -12.99 19.07 -8.48
N ASP A 64 -14.27 19.40 -8.51
CA ASP A 64 -14.81 20.53 -7.75
C ASP A 64 -14.51 20.39 -6.25
N GLU A 65 -14.71 19.20 -5.72
CA GLU A 65 -14.40 18.94 -4.32
C GLU A 65 -12.90 19.04 -4.00
N HIS A 66 -12.03 18.61 -4.92
CA HIS A 66 -10.59 18.78 -4.77
C HIS A 66 -10.18 20.25 -4.76
N VAL A 67 -10.80 21.04 -5.62
CA VAL A 67 -10.59 22.49 -5.69
C VAL A 67 -11.03 23.16 -4.40
N ARG A 68 -12.23 22.88 -3.90
CA ARG A 68 -12.75 23.45 -2.64
C ARG A 68 -11.88 23.08 -1.44
N PHE A 69 -11.45 21.82 -1.38
CA PHE A 69 -10.57 21.34 -0.32
C PHE A 69 -9.24 22.11 -0.30
N THR A 70 -8.63 22.30 -1.47
CA THR A 70 -7.34 23.00 -1.58
C THR A 70 -7.49 24.49 -1.32
N ASP A 71 -8.57 25.09 -1.79
CA ASP A 71 -8.88 26.52 -1.53
C ASP A 71 -9.04 26.80 -0.04
N ASP A 72 -9.75 25.95 0.69
CA ASP A 72 -9.94 26.07 2.14
C ASP A 72 -8.62 25.90 2.91
N GLN A 73 -7.71 25.04 2.43
CA GLN A 73 -6.34 24.94 2.96
C GLN A 73 -5.55 26.25 2.76
N ILE A 74 -5.62 26.83 1.57
CA ILE A 74 -4.96 28.12 1.26
C ILE A 74 -5.52 29.21 2.17
N ASP A 75 -6.83 29.35 2.22
CA ASP A 75 -7.50 30.38 3.01
C ASP A 75 -7.11 30.29 4.49
N THR A 76 -7.13 29.07 5.05
CA THR A 76 -6.79 28.85 6.46
C THR A 76 -5.32 29.15 6.75
N VAL A 77 -4.39 28.63 5.93
CA VAL A 77 -2.95 28.82 6.15
C VAL A 77 -2.54 30.26 6.00
N THR A 78 -3.03 30.95 4.96
CA THR A 78 -2.62 32.32 4.70
C THR A 78 -3.21 33.31 5.69
N LYS A 79 -4.43 33.11 6.12
CA LYS A 79 -5.03 33.91 7.20
C LYS A 79 -4.33 33.69 8.54
N ALA A 80 -4.03 32.43 8.88
CA ALA A 80 -3.43 32.10 10.16
C ALA A 80 -1.99 32.61 10.29
N PHE A 81 -1.19 32.54 9.25
CA PHE A 81 0.24 32.81 9.30
C PHE A 81 0.68 34.11 8.62
N LEU A 82 -0.07 34.59 7.66
CA LEU A 82 0.25 35.83 6.95
C LEU A 82 -0.72 36.99 7.27
N GLY A 83 -1.89 36.68 7.83
CA GLY A 83 -2.94 37.66 8.01
C GLY A 83 -3.56 38.14 6.69
N LEU A 84 -3.38 37.38 5.60
CA LEU A 84 -3.77 37.75 4.24
C LEU A 84 -4.92 36.87 3.72
N THR A 85 -5.82 37.48 2.93
CA THR A 85 -6.97 36.82 2.31
C THR A 85 -6.60 36.33 0.89
N VAL A 86 -5.57 35.50 0.77
CA VAL A 86 -5.02 35.05 -0.53
C VAL A 86 -6.07 34.37 -1.41
N SER A 87 -7.08 33.70 -0.84
CA SER A 87 -8.19 33.10 -1.59
C SER A 87 -8.97 34.08 -2.45
N CYS A 88 -8.95 35.40 -2.16
CA CYS A 88 -9.53 36.39 -3.04
C CYS A 88 -8.88 36.42 -4.42
N ALA A 89 -7.60 36.09 -4.49
CA ALA A 89 -6.83 36.04 -5.75
C ALA A 89 -7.16 34.82 -6.63
N ARG A 90 -8.05 33.94 -6.22
CA ARG A 90 -8.54 32.83 -7.03
C ARG A 90 -9.21 33.28 -8.34
N CYS A 91 -9.99 34.37 -8.31
CA CYS A 91 -10.77 34.82 -9.46
C CYS A 91 -10.17 36.05 -10.16
N HIS A 92 -9.39 36.88 -9.47
CA HIS A 92 -8.78 38.10 -9.98
C HIS A 92 -7.58 38.46 -9.09
N HIS A 93 -6.73 39.37 -9.50
CA HIS A 93 -5.67 39.92 -8.64
C HIS A 93 -6.29 40.51 -7.35
N HIS A 94 -5.62 40.30 -6.21
CA HIS A 94 -6.11 40.80 -4.93
C HIS A 94 -6.35 42.30 -4.98
N LYS A 95 -7.47 42.77 -4.43
CA LYS A 95 -7.88 44.16 -4.58
C LYS A 95 -6.96 45.15 -3.86
N PHE A 96 -6.40 44.76 -2.74
CA PHE A 96 -5.66 45.66 -1.84
C PHE A 96 -4.18 45.28 -1.72
N ASP A 97 -3.87 44.02 -1.74
CA ASP A 97 -2.51 43.48 -1.55
C ASP A 97 -1.86 43.12 -2.88
N ALA A 98 -0.52 43.15 -2.94
CA ALA A 98 0.25 42.79 -4.12
C ALA A 98 0.29 41.27 -4.31
N ILE A 99 -0.87 40.63 -4.41
CA ILE A 99 -1.06 39.20 -4.61
C ILE A 99 -1.72 38.98 -5.97
N SER A 100 -1.02 38.36 -6.87
CA SER A 100 -1.54 38.03 -8.19
C SER A 100 -2.37 36.73 -8.17
N GLN A 101 -3.15 36.54 -9.23
CA GLN A 101 -3.80 35.26 -9.47
C GLN A 101 -2.79 34.12 -9.66
N ASP A 102 -1.63 34.40 -10.24
CA ASP A 102 -0.55 33.42 -10.42
C ASP A 102 0.03 32.96 -9.08
N ASP A 103 0.16 33.87 -8.09
CA ASP A 103 0.61 33.52 -6.74
C ASP A 103 -0.36 32.55 -6.05
N TYR A 104 -1.69 32.80 -6.20
CA TYR A 104 -2.70 31.88 -5.71
C TYR A 104 -2.56 30.50 -6.33
N TYR A 105 -2.44 30.39 -7.67
CA TYR A 105 -2.34 29.10 -8.35
C TYR A 105 -0.98 28.41 -8.15
N ALA A 106 0.08 29.15 -7.87
CA ALA A 106 1.35 28.57 -7.44
C ALA A 106 1.20 27.85 -6.09
N LEU A 107 0.58 28.52 -5.11
CA LEU A 107 0.30 27.92 -3.79
C LEU A 107 -0.70 26.74 -3.90
N PHE A 108 -1.72 26.92 -4.74
CA PHE A 108 -2.66 25.84 -5.07
C PHE A 108 -1.94 24.60 -5.61
N GLY A 109 -1.00 24.78 -6.55
CA GLY A 109 -0.20 23.68 -7.11
C GLY A 109 0.60 22.92 -6.05
N ILE A 110 1.14 23.62 -5.05
CA ILE A 110 1.88 22.99 -3.94
C ILE A 110 0.92 22.16 -3.07
N LEU A 111 -0.14 22.75 -2.54
CA LEU A 111 -1.04 22.09 -1.61
C LEU A 111 -1.86 20.97 -2.27
N SER A 112 -2.30 21.16 -3.52
CA SER A 112 -3.03 20.13 -4.29
C SER A 112 -2.25 18.85 -4.54
N ASN A 113 -0.92 18.88 -4.41
CA ASN A 113 -0.08 17.68 -4.48
C ASN A 113 -0.02 16.90 -3.16
N GLY A 114 -0.45 17.50 -2.05
CA GLY A 114 -0.57 16.82 -0.77
C GLY A 114 -1.58 15.68 -0.82
N ARG A 115 -1.38 14.65 0.02
CA ARG A 115 -2.33 13.55 0.22
C ARG A 115 -2.60 13.42 1.71
N PRO A 116 -3.87 13.27 2.14
CA PRO A 116 -4.14 12.85 3.50
C PRO A 116 -3.47 11.50 3.75
N ALA A 117 -2.62 11.42 4.74
CA ALA A 117 -1.92 10.21 5.14
C ALA A 117 -1.96 10.07 6.66
N GLN A 118 -1.95 8.84 7.13
CA GLN A 118 -1.74 8.58 8.55
C GLN A 118 -0.24 8.47 8.83
N LYS A 119 0.23 9.22 9.79
CA LYS A 119 1.61 9.19 10.23
C LYS A 119 1.70 8.67 11.66
N VAL A 120 2.73 7.88 11.93
CA VAL A 120 3.09 7.51 13.29
C VAL A 120 3.70 8.73 13.96
N VAL A 121 3.16 9.07 15.13
CA VAL A 121 3.61 10.24 15.90
C VAL A 121 4.54 9.86 17.05
N ASP A 122 4.88 8.59 17.20
CA ASP A 122 5.85 8.16 18.20
C ASP A 122 7.26 8.63 17.84
N ASP A 123 8.14 8.72 18.83
CA ASP A 123 9.55 9.08 18.60
C ASP A 123 10.18 8.10 17.59
N PRO A 124 10.72 8.58 16.45
CA PRO A 124 11.30 7.71 15.43
C PRO A 124 12.41 6.78 15.97
N SER A 125 13.15 7.19 17.01
CA SER A 125 14.18 6.37 17.61
C SER A 125 13.63 5.09 18.24
N THR A 126 12.45 5.16 18.86
CA THR A 126 11.80 3.98 19.47
C THR A 126 11.15 3.05 18.44
N LEU A 127 10.74 3.59 17.30
CA LEU A 127 10.12 2.78 16.22
C LEU A 127 11.10 1.81 15.57
N HIS A 128 12.37 2.14 15.58
CA HIS A 128 13.42 1.36 14.92
C HIS A 128 14.40 0.67 15.87
N GLU A 129 14.26 0.91 17.18
CA GLU A 129 15.17 0.42 18.22
C GLU A 129 15.48 -1.09 18.12
N TYR A 130 14.45 -1.90 17.84
CA TYR A 130 14.59 -3.36 17.79
C TYR A 130 14.59 -3.95 16.39
N LYS A 131 14.55 -3.12 15.34
CA LYS A 131 14.39 -3.58 13.96
C LYS A 131 15.53 -4.51 13.53
N ASP A 132 16.76 -4.10 13.79
CA ASP A 132 17.95 -4.88 13.40
C ASP A 132 18.03 -6.18 14.19
N LYS A 133 17.77 -6.13 15.49
CA LYS A 133 17.73 -7.31 16.35
C LYS A 133 16.67 -8.32 15.93
N LEU A 134 15.48 -7.84 15.59
CA LEU A 134 14.38 -8.68 15.06
C LEU A 134 14.74 -9.28 13.70
N THR A 135 15.43 -8.53 12.86
CA THR A 135 15.88 -9.01 11.54
C THR A 135 16.92 -10.12 11.69
N SER A 136 17.91 -9.95 12.56
CA SER A 136 18.91 -10.97 12.87
C SER A 136 18.27 -12.25 13.42
N LEU A 137 17.40 -12.10 14.43
CA LEU A 137 16.71 -13.24 15.04
C LEU A 137 15.85 -14.00 14.02
N LYS A 138 15.17 -13.28 13.13
CA LYS A 138 14.40 -13.90 12.05
C LYS A 138 15.28 -14.67 11.07
N GLN A 139 16.49 -14.19 10.79
CA GLN A 139 17.45 -14.91 9.96
C GLN A 139 17.98 -16.17 10.64
N GLU A 140 18.22 -16.13 11.95
CA GLU A 140 18.60 -17.31 12.75
C GLU A 140 17.49 -18.38 12.70
N ILE A 141 16.25 -17.99 12.95
CA ILE A 141 15.08 -18.87 12.82
C ILE A 141 15.03 -19.51 11.43
N LYS A 142 15.22 -18.70 10.38
CA LYS A 142 15.25 -19.22 8.99
C LYS A 142 16.34 -20.28 8.79
N ASN A 143 17.52 -20.04 9.31
CA ASN A 143 18.64 -20.98 9.19
C ASN A 143 18.34 -22.31 9.90
N GLU A 144 17.77 -22.25 11.11
CA GLU A 144 17.36 -23.44 11.86
C GLU A 144 16.29 -24.25 11.11
N PHE A 145 15.29 -23.57 10.51
CA PHE A 145 14.30 -24.24 9.69
C PHE A 145 14.91 -24.90 8.45
N VAL A 146 15.81 -24.22 7.74
CA VAL A 146 16.50 -24.77 6.57
C VAL A 146 17.29 -26.02 6.97
N GLN A 147 18.05 -25.96 8.05
CA GLN A 147 18.81 -27.13 8.54
C GLN A 147 17.88 -28.29 8.94
N SER A 148 16.76 -27.99 9.58
CA SER A 148 15.77 -29.01 9.94
C SER A 148 15.10 -29.62 8.70
N TRP A 149 14.78 -28.81 7.70
CA TRP A 149 14.21 -29.30 6.43
C TRP A 149 15.19 -30.14 5.63
N MET A 150 16.47 -29.79 5.63
CA MET A 150 17.51 -30.59 4.96
C MET A 150 17.67 -32.02 5.53
N LYS A 151 17.22 -32.22 6.79
CA LYS A 151 17.20 -33.55 7.44
C LYS A 151 15.95 -34.35 7.11
N ILE A 152 14.94 -33.76 6.50
CA ILE A 152 13.67 -34.42 6.16
C ILE A 152 13.82 -35.10 4.80
N ASP A 153 13.36 -36.35 4.69
CA ASP A 153 13.17 -37.00 3.41
C ASP A 153 12.03 -36.36 2.62
N ILE A 154 12.41 -35.28 1.91
CA ILE A 154 11.47 -34.45 1.14
C ILE A 154 10.88 -35.26 -0.02
N GLU A 155 11.66 -36.19 -0.61
CA GLU A 155 11.22 -36.95 -1.75
C GLU A 155 10.03 -37.86 -1.41
N ASN A 156 10.14 -38.62 -0.32
CA ASN A 156 9.04 -39.47 0.14
C ASN A 156 7.82 -38.67 0.62
N LYS A 157 8.03 -37.51 1.27
CA LYS A 157 6.92 -36.64 1.67
C LYS A 157 6.20 -36.03 0.48
N LEU A 158 6.92 -35.58 -0.55
CA LEU A 158 6.33 -35.06 -1.79
C LEU A 158 5.57 -36.14 -2.55
N LYS A 159 6.11 -37.35 -2.66
CA LYS A 159 5.43 -38.51 -3.26
C LYS A 159 4.11 -38.80 -2.57
N ASN A 160 4.11 -38.85 -1.24
CA ASN A 160 2.92 -39.12 -0.44
C ASN A 160 1.88 -37.99 -0.51
N SER A 161 2.33 -36.74 -0.59
CA SER A 161 1.43 -35.58 -0.72
C SER A 161 0.83 -35.50 -2.12
N ALA A 162 1.62 -35.76 -3.16
CA ALA A 162 1.15 -35.76 -4.55
C ALA A 162 0.08 -36.84 -4.81
N GLN A 163 0.11 -37.96 -4.07
CA GLN A 163 -0.92 -38.99 -4.16
C GLN A 163 -2.28 -38.59 -3.54
N LYS A 164 -2.26 -37.67 -2.57
CA LYS A 164 -3.48 -37.24 -1.83
C LYS A 164 -4.24 -36.10 -2.49
N ILE A 165 -3.64 -35.43 -3.47
CA ILE A 165 -4.23 -34.24 -4.09
C ILE A 165 -4.97 -34.65 -5.35
N SER A 166 -6.24 -34.25 -5.46
CA SER A 166 -7.03 -34.40 -6.68
C SER A 166 -6.36 -33.67 -7.84
N PRO A 167 -6.30 -34.26 -9.04
CA PRO A 167 -5.68 -33.62 -10.17
C PRO A 167 -6.49 -32.41 -10.60
N SER A 168 -5.88 -31.26 -10.62
CA SER A 168 -6.27 -30.23 -11.55
C SER A 168 -5.54 -30.54 -12.87
N ASP A 169 -6.28 -30.56 -13.97
CA ASP A 169 -5.67 -30.72 -15.31
C ASP A 169 -5.09 -29.39 -15.83
N GLU A 170 -5.07 -28.36 -15.01
CA GLU A 170 -4.50 -27.07 -15.39
C GLU A 170 -2.97 -27.16 -15.42
N VAL A 171 -2.41 -26.83 -16.56
CA VAL A 171 -0.95 -26.88 -16.84
C VAL A 171 -0.13 -26.02 -15.87
N LEU A 172 -0.77 -25.05 -15.21
CA LEU A 172 -0.16 -24.13 -14.27
C LEU A 172 -0.38 -24.52 -12.80
N ASP A 173 -1.03 -25.64 -12.53
CA ASP A 173 -1.08 -26.18 -11.18
C ASP A 173 0.32 -26.64 -10.77
N PHE A 174 0.84 -26.08 -9.67
CA PHE A 174 2.16 -26.39 -9.12
C PHE A 174 2.41 -27.91 -8.94
N LEU A 175 1.37 -28.65 -8.63
CA LEU A 175 1.47 -30.09 -8.36
C LEU A 175 1.20 -30.98 -9.59
N MET A 176 0.68 -30.43 -10.67
CA MET A 176 0.36 -31.18 -11.88
C MET A 176 1.57 -31.91 -12.48
N PRO A 177 2.75 -31.26 -12.68
CA PRO A 177 3.91 -31.96 -13.22
C PRO A 177 4.34 -33.16 -12.36
N TRP A 178 4.37 -32.99 -11.04
CA TRP A 178 4.75 -34.03 -10.10
C TRP A 178 3.83 -35.23 -10.14
N LYS A 179 2.52 -34.99 -10.27
CA LYS A 179 1.54 -36.07 -10.33
C LYS A 179 1.67 -36.91 -11.60
N LYS A 180 1.84 -36.26 -12.76
CA LYS A 180 2.08 -36.98 -14.02
C LYS A 180 3.39 -37.74 -14.00
N LEU A 181 4.46 -37.15 -13.47
CA LEU A 181 5.79 -37.78 -13.43
C LEU A 181 5.87 -38.94 -12.46
N ASN A 182 5.13 -38.92 -11.34
CA ASN A 182 5.15 -40.04 -10.36
C ASN A 182 4.55 -41.33 -10.88
N THR A 183 3.77 -41.31 -11.97
CA THR A 183 3.12 -42.49 -12.56
C THR A 183 3.96 -43.12 -13.67
N LEU A 184 5.09 -42.50 -14.08
CA LEU A 184 5.88 -42.90 -15.21
C LEU A 184 7.00 -43.89 -14.83
N LYS A 185 7.32 -44.75 -15.78
CA LYS A 185 8.52 -45.60 -15.69
C LYS A 185 9.80 -44.76 -15.92
N ALA A 186 10.90 -45.12 -15.29
CA ALA A 186 12.16 -44.37 -15.35
C ALA A 186 12.63 -44.03 -16.78
N GLN A 187 12.37 -44.92 -17.74
CA GLN A 187 12.74 -44.73 -19.15
C GLN A 187 11.92 -43.62 -19.87
N GLU A 188 10.73 -43.32 -19.40
CA GLU A 188 9.82 -42.32 -19.99
C GLU A 188 9.95 -40.96 -19.31
N PHE A 189 10.53 -40.94 -18.11
CA PHE A 189 10.60 -39.74 -17.25
C PHE A 189 11.26 -38.55 -17.95
N SER A 190 12.44 -38.73 -18.52
CA SER A 190 13.21 -37.64 -19.13
C SER A 190 12.46 -36.97 -20.30
N LYS A 191 11.80 -37.76 -21.13
CA LYS A 191 11.04 -37.30 -22.28
C LYS A 191 9.79 -36.49 -21.84
N GLU A 192 9.07 -37.03 -20.87
CA GLU A 192 7.86 -36.38 -20.37
C GLU A 192 8.18 -35.11 -19.53
N TRP A 193 9.28 -35.12 -18.78
CA TRP A 193 9.79 -33.94 -18.09
C TRP A 193 10.06 -32.78 -19.06
N GLN A 194 10.78 -33.05 -20.14
CA GLN A 194 11.08 -32.01 -21.14
C GLN A 194 9.82 -31.50 -21.81
N ARG A 195 8.84 -32.36 -22.08
CA ARG A 195 7.54 -31.99 -22.65
C ARG A 195 6.76 -31.10 -21.70
N LEU A 196 6.65 -31.46 -20.44
CA LEU A 196 5.93 -30.69 -19.41
C LEU A 196 6.60 -29.34 -19.14
N LYS A 197 7.93 -29.33 -19.05
CA LYS A 197 8.70 -28.09 -18.91
C LYS A 197 8.40 -27.11 -20.05
N LYS A 198 8.42 -27.58 -21.28
CA LYS A 198 8.09 -26.75 -22.45
C LYS A 198 6.65 -26.23 -22.41
N GLN A 199 5.68 -27.07 -22.03
CA GLN A 199 4.27 -26.66 -21.88
C GLN A 199 4.09 -25.58 -20.80
N VAL A 200 4.76 -25.70 -19.65
CA VAL A 200 4.74 -24.70 -18.59
C VAL A 200 5.35 -23.38 -19.07
N GLU A 201 6.51 -23.43 -19.75
CA GLU A 201 7.16 -22.23 -20.30
C GLU A 201 6.30 -21.54 -21.37
N GLU A 202 5.71 -22.30 -22.29
CA GLU A 202 4.80 -21.75 -23.31
C GLU A 202 3.56 -21.12 -22.69
N SER A 203 3.00 -21.75 -21.67
CA SER A 203 1.84 -21.21 -20.95
C SER A 203 2.21 -19.95 -20.16
N LYS A 204 3.36 -19.92 -19.48
CA LYS A 204 3.89 -18.72 -18.83
C LYS A 204 4.08 -17.57 -19.81
N ASN A 205 4.76 -17.84 -20.94
CA ASN A 205 5.02 -16.83 -21.97
C ASN A 205 3.72 -16.30 -22.59
N ARG A 206 2.74 -17.16 -22.84
CA ARG A 206 1.41 -16.77 -23.33
C ARG A 206 0.69 -15.86 -22.34
N LEU A 207 0.76 -16.17 -21.04
CA LEU A 207 0.14 -15.38 -19.99
C LEU A 207 0.83 -14.02 -19.80
N VAL A 208 2.16 -13.98 -19.82
CA VAL A 208 2.95 -12.73 -19.76
C VAL A 208 2.62 -11.87 -20.98
N SER A 209 2.56 -12.45 -22.17
CA SER A 209 2.19 -11.72 -23.39
C SER A 209 0.76 -11.18 -23.32
N CYS A 210 -0.21 -11.97 -22.85
CA CYS A 210 -1.60 -11.52 -22.68
C CYS A 210 -1.70 -10.39 -21.65
N ARG A 211 -0.96 -10.46 -20.55
CA ARG A 211 -0.93 -9.39 -19.54
C ARG A 211 -0.31 -8.11 -20.09
N HIS A 212 0.82 -8.21 -20.77
CA HIS A 212 1.53 -7.06 -21.31
C HIS A 212 0.73 -6.35 -22.41
N ASN A 213 0.04 -7.10 -23.26
CA ASN A 213 -0.75 -6.57 -24.37
C ASN A 213 -2.13 -6.05 -23.95
N SER A 214 -2.68 -6.51 -22.80
CA SER A 214 -4.02 -6.12 -22.34
C SER A 214 -4.01 -5.12 -21.19
N SER A 215 -2.89 -4.91 -20.50
CA SER A 215 -2.79 -3.96 -19.40
C SER A 215 -2.16 -2.65 -19.85
N LYS A 216 -2.82 -1.52 -19.53
CA LYS A 216 -2.24 -0.18 -19.75
C LYS A 216 -1.18 0.18 -18.72
N SER A 217 -1.28 -0.39 -17.52
CA SER A 217 -0.30 -0.24 -16.45
C SER A 217 -0.24 -1.54 -15.67
N TYR A 218 0.96 -2.00 -15.44
CA TYR A 218 1.21 -3.19 -14.64
C TYR A 218 2.32 -2.94 -13.62
N TRP A 219 2.01 -3.20 -12.34
CA TRP A 219 2.91 -3.00 -11.21
C TRP A 219 3.18 -4.34 -10.52
N LYS A 220 4.39 -4.85 -10.65
CA LYS A 220 4.86 -6.03 -9.92
C LYS A 220 5.67 -5.56 -8.71
N LEU A 221 5.06 -5.61 -7.52
CA LEU A 221 5.60 -5.01 -6.30
C LEU A 221 6.76 -5.79 -5.68
N GLY A 222 7.00 -7.02 -6.13
CA GLY A 222 8.21 -7.76 -5.78
C GLY A 222 9.49 -7.14 -6.38
N PHE A 223 9.39 -6.28 -7.39
CA PHE A 223 10.54 -5.56 -7.95
C PHE A 223 10.74 -4.24 -7.25
N GLN A 224 11.96 -3.99 -6.77
CA GLN A 224 12.32 -2.78 -6.04
C GLN A 224 12.07 -1.49 -6.85
N GLU A 225 12.34 -1.49 -8.14
CA GLU A 225 12.12 -0.35 -9.03
C GLU A 225 10.65 0.08 -9.09
N THR A 226 9.73 -0.89 -9.08
CA THR A 226 8.30 -0.63 -9.04
C THR A 226 7.89 -0.14 -7.65
N TYR A 227 8.32 -0.84 -6.61
CA TYR A 227 7.96 -0.51 -5.24
C TYR A 227 8.48 0.85 -4.80
N ALA A 228 9.67 1.26 -5.22
CA ALA A 228 10.26 2.56 -4.90
C ALA A 228 9.38 3.74 -5.33
N LYS A 229 8.58 3.57 -6.39
CA LYS A 229 7.63 4.58 -6.88
C LYS A 229 6.34 4.66 -6.07
N TRP A 230 6.05 3.65 -5.24
CA TRP A 230 4.86 3.63 -4.40
C TRP A 230 5.12 4.40 -3.10
N LYS A 231 4.13 5.17 -2.68
CA LYS A 231 4.18 5.88 -1.39
C LYS A 231 3.83 4.91 -0.27
N LYS A 232 4.61 4.97 0.79
CA LYS A 232 4.49 4.09 1.94
C LYS A 232 4.50 4.89 3.24
N SER A 233 3.70 4.46 4.19
CA SER A 233 3.62 5.02 5.54
C SER A 233 3.31 3.89 6.52
N GLY A 234 3.68 4.07 7.77
CA GLY A 234 3.46 3.09 8.84
C GLY A 234 4.69 2.23 9.14
N THR A 235 4.63 1.50 10.25
CA THR A 235 5.75 0.73 10.81
C THR A 235 5.93 -0.66 10.18
N GLY A 236 4.90 -1.16 9.49
CA GLY A 236 4.91 -2.49 8.87
C GLY A 236 5.51 -2.54 7.47
N LEU A 237 5.68 -1.39 6.82
CA LEU A 237 6.22 -1.31 5.46
C LEU A 237 7.72 -1.03 5.49
N ASN A 238 8.49 -1.93 4.89
CA ASN A 238 9.94 -1.75 4.73
C ASN A 238 10.26 -0.83 3.54
N GLU A 239 11.49 -0.31 3.50
CA GLU A 239 11.98 0.48 2.37
C GLU A 239 12.14 -0.34 1.09
N HIS A 240 12.44 -1.63 1.25
CA HIS A 240 12.63 -2.57 0.14
C HIS A 240 11.48 -3.56 0.06
N SER A 241 11.13 -3.96 -1.18
CA SER A 241 10.21 -5.05 -1.43
C SER A 241 10.78 -6.38 -0.92
N SER A 242 9.90 -7.28 -0.52
CA SER A 242 10.28 -8.60 -0.04
C SER A 242 10.54 -9.54 -1.22
N LYS A 243 11.64 -10.29 -1.13
CA LYS A 243 11.91 -11.40 -2.06
C LYS A 243 11.01 -12.59 -1.74
N ALA A 244 10.81 -13.48 -2.70
CA ALA A 244 10.10 -14.74 -2.49
C ALA A 244 10.76 -15.58 -1.38
N GLY A 245 9.94 -16.36 -0.66
CA GLY A 245 10.41 -17.19 0.46
C GLY A 245 10.54 -16.42 1.78
N GLN A 246 10.09 -15.18 1.85
CA GLN A 246 9.88 -14.53 3.14
C GLN A 246 8.72 -15.19 3.88
N PHE A 247 8.76 -15.17 5.19
CA PHE A 247 7.74 -15.80 6.03
C PHE A 247 7.31 -14.85 7.16
N SER A 248 6.11 -15.06 7.65
CA SER A 248 5.61 -14.41 8.85
C SER A 248 5.58 -15.41 10.02
N LEU A 249 5.78 -14.89 11.23
CA LEU A 249 5.80 -15.66 12.46
C LEU A 249 4.46 -15.57 13.16
N SER A 250 3.99 -16.69 13.72
CA SER A 250 2.88 -16.75 14.64
C SER A 250 3.35 -17.07 16.04
N PHE A 251 2.94 -16.27 17.03
CA PHE A 251 3.22 -16.52 18.44
C PHE A 251 2.00 -17.08 19.19
N LYS A 252 0.93 -17.41 18.44
CA LYS A 252 -0.35 -17.83 19.03
C LYS A 252 -0.72 -19.28 18.74
N SER A 253 0.06 -20.00 17.95
CA SER A 253 -0.23 -21.39 17.56
C SER A 253 1.03 -22.24 17.68
N GLU A 254 0.86 -23.55 17.65
CA GLU A 254 1.95 -24.51 17.55
C GLU A 254 2.71 -24.37 16.23
N GLU A 255 2.10 -23.75 15.22
CA GLU A 255 2.73 -23.42 13.94
C GLU A 255 3.47 -22.09 14.04
N ILE A 256 4.78 -22.13 14.16
CA ILE A 256 5.64 -20.94 14.25
C ILE A 256 5.65 -20.15 12.95
N ILE A 257 5.64 -20.84 11.80
CA ILE A 257 5.54 -20.21 10.48
C ILE A 257 4.06 -20.10 10.11
N HIS A 258 3.59 -18.87 9.97
CA HIS A 258 2.20 -18.63 9.57
C HIS A 258 2.01 -18.70 8.05
N ASN A 259 2.85 -18.00 7.29
CA ASN A 259 2.81 -17.95 5.82
C ASN A 259 4.21 -17.88 5.23
N ILE A 260 4.42 -18.55 4.10
CA ILE A 260 5.56 -18.34 3.21
C ILE A 260 5.03 -17.55 2.01
N MET A 261 5.68 -16.43 1.71
CA MET A 261 5.14 -15.42 0.81
C MET A 261 5.93 -15.32 -0.49
N PRO A 262 5.27 -15.06 -1.63
CA PRO A 262 5.92 -14.68 -2.87
C PRO A 262 6.62 -13.32 -2.75
N ALA A 263 7.34 -12.92 -3.78
CA ALA A 263 7.91 -11.56 -3.84
C ALA A 263 6.78 -10.52 -3.85
N GLY A 264 6.88 -9.51 -2.98
CA GLY A 264 5.82 -8.51 -2.79
C GLY A 264 6.09 -7.56 -1.65
N VAL A 265 5.05 -6.92 -1.15
CA VAL A 265 5.09 -5.96 -0.05
C VAL A 265 4.15 -6.41 1.06
N TYR A 266 4.63 -6.50 2.28
CA TYR A 266 3.89 -7.10 3.40
C TYR A 266 4.06 -6.28 4.67
N THR A 267 2.95 -6.00 5.37
CA THR A 267 2.97 -5.26 6.64
C THR A 267 3.25 -6.14 7.86
N HIS A 268 3.11 -7.46 7.72
CA HIS A 268 3.12 -8.41 8.85
C HIS A 268 4.36 -9.31 8.92
N LEU A 269 5.47 -8.87 8.33
CA LEU A 269 6.71 -9.68 8.31
C LEU A 269 7.25 -10.00 9.70
N PHE A 270 7.07 -9.11 10.68
CA PHE A 270 7.46 -9.29 12.06
C PHE A 270 6.26 -9.47 12.99
N SER A 271 5.18 -8.74 12.72
CA SER A 271 4.00 -8.80 13.58
C SER A 271 2.76 -8.30 12.83
N THR A 272 1.64 -8.99 13.01
CA THR A 272 0.31 -8.55 12.53
C THR A 272 -0.19 -7.28 13.22
N LYS A 273 0.56 -6.76 14.20
CA LYS A 273 0.26 -5.53 14.93
C LYS A 273 0.82 -4.29 14.25
N GLN A 274 1.71 -4.45 13.29
CA GLN A 274 2.30 -3.34 12.55
C GLN A 274 1.30 -2.79 11.55
N ASN A 275 1.31 -1.47 11.41
CA ASN A 275 0.41 -0.76 10.52
C ASN A 275 1.09 -0.39 9.20
N GLY A 276 0.27 -0.08 8.19
CA GLY A 276 0.80 0.39 6.91
C GLY A 276 -0.27 0.95 5.98
N THR A 277 0.13 1.97 5.24
CA THR A 277 -0.60 2.50 4.08
C THR A 277 0.32 2.47 2.88
N LEU A 278 -0.11 1.79 1.84
CA LEU A 278 0.59 1.65 0.57
C LEU A 278 -0.26 2.28 -0.54
N SER A 279 0.28 3.29 -1.24
CA SER A 279 -0.43 3.99 -2.31
C SER A 279 0.38 3.98 -3.60
N SER A 280 -0.27 3.68 -4.72
CA SER A 280 0.37 3.69 -6.04
C SER A 280 0.79 5.10 -6.47
N PRO A 281 1.68 5.24 -7.47
CA PRO A 281 1.76 6.46 -8.26
C PRO A 281 0.38 6.87 -8.76
N ARG A 282 0.20 8.17 -9.00
CA ARG A 282 -1.03 8.69 -9.63
C ARG A 282 -1.11 8.22 -11.09
N PHE A 283 -2.32 7.92 -11.53
CA PHE A 283 -2.64 7.61 -12.92
C PHE A 283 -3.98 8.22 -13.28
N LYS A 284 -4.21 8.40 -14.58
CA LYS A 284 -5.50 8.85 -15.09
C LYS A 284 -6.40 7.65 -15.26
N PHE A 285 -7.60 7.71 -14.67
CA PHE A 285 -8.60 6.67 -14.87
C PHE A 285 -9.09 6.65 -16.32
N GLU A 286 -9.19 5.48 -16.86
CA GLU A 286 -9.84 5.20 -18.11
C GLU A 286 -11.00 4.22 -17.90
N LYS A 287 -11.84 4.03 -18.93
CA LYS A 287 -12.90 3.01 -18.88
C LYS A 287 -12.26 1.63 -18.86
N GLY A 288 -12.57 0.85 -17.82
CA GLY A 288 -11.97 -0.46 -17.63
C GLY A 288 -12.01 -0.96 -16.20
N ASN A 289 -11.02 -1.79 -15.87
CA ASN A 289 -10.92 -2.44 -14.59
C ASN A 289 -9.52 -2.23 -13.98
N LEU A 290 -9.53 -1.80 -12.73
CA LEU A 290 -8.34 -1.77 -11.89
C LEU A 290 -8.33 -3.03 -11.02
N TRP A 291 -7.25 -3.79 -11.08
CA TRP A 291 -7.08 -5.02 -10.36
C TRP A 291 -5.90 -4.93 -9.40
N ILE A 292 -6.04 -5.53 -8.23
CA ILE A 292 -4.95 -5.68 -7.28
C ILE A 292 -4.95 -7.09 -6.69
N ARG A 293 -3.79 -7.71 -6.65
CA ARG A 293 -3.58 -9.02 -6.03
C ARG A 293 -3.14 -8.82 -4.60
N VAL A 294 -3.98 -9.25 -3.66
CA VAL A 294 -3.82 -8.93 -2.24
C VAL A 294 -4.21 -10.10 -1.36
N ILE A 295 -3.50 -10.24 -0.27
CA ILE A 295 -3.83 -11.10 0.88
C ILE A 295 -3.90 -10.22 2.13
N GLY A 296 -4.75 -10.54 3.08
CA GLY A 296 -4.81 -9.76 4.33
C GLY A 296 -6.00 -10.09 5.19
N ASP A 297 -6.07 -9.43 6.33
CA ASP A 297 -7.16 -9.59 7.27
C ASP A 297 -8.38 -8.73 6.86
N LYS A 298 -9.57 -9.11 7.36
CA LYS A 298 -10.85 -8.44 7.07
C LYS A 298 -10.86 -6.95 7.41
N GLY A 299 -10.03 -6.50 8.36
CA GLY A 299 -9.87 -5.10 8.72
C GLY A 299 -9.11 -4.28 7.69
N THR A 300 -8.43 -4.89 6.75
CA THR A 300 -7.70 -4.19 5.69
C THR A 300 -8.66 -3.59 4.68
N THR A 301 -8.38 -2.36 4.27
CA THR A 301 -9.13 -1.69 3.20
C THR A 301 -8.29 -1.58 1.95
N VAL A 302 -8.84 -2.03 0.84
CA VAL A 302 -8.31 -1.85 -0.52
C VAL A 302 -9.29 -0.95 -1.26
N ARG A 303 -8.80 0.12 -1.87
CA ARG A 303 -9.61 1.09 -2.60
C ARG A 303 -8.81 1.83 -3.66
N TYR A 304 -9.47 2.49 -4.54
CA TYR A 304 -8.88 3.62 -5.27
C TYR A 304 -9.31 4.94 -4.63
N SER A 305 -8.48 5.94 -4.79
CA SER A 305 -8.79 7.31 -4.39
C SER A 305 -8.80 8.18 -5.65
N VAL A 306 -9.85 8.98 -5.82
CA VAL A 306 -9.94 9.96 -6.90
C VAL A 306 -9.38 11.27 -6.39
N TRP A 307 -8.49 11.88 -7.17
CA TRP A 307 -7.68 13.01 -6.75
C TRP A 307 -6.85 12.66 -5.50
N ASN A 308 -6.94 13.44 -4.46
CA ASN A 308 -6.09 13.26 -3.28
C ASN A 308 -6.84 12.73 -2.07
N TYR A 309 -8.16 12.61 -2.14
CA TYR A 309 -8.96 12.41 -0.97
C TYR A 309 -9.72 11.08 -0.98
N PRO A 310 -9.43 10.16 -0.06
CA PRO A 310 -10.22 8.95 0.07
C PRO A 310 -11.62 9.29 0.59
N ARG A 311 -12.64 8.75 -0.08
CA ARG A 311 -14.04 9.04 0.16
C ARG A 311 -14.86 7.78 0.32
N ARG A 312 -16.11 7.95 0.73
CA ARG A 312 -17.12 6.91 0.80
C ARG A 312 -18.27 7.22 -0.16
N GLY A 313 -18.94 6.18 -0.62
CA GLY A 313 -20.13 6.27 -1.44
C GLY A 313 -20.17 5.21 -2.52
N THR A 314 -21.28 5.15 -3.24
CA THR A 314 -21.53 4.13 -4.27
C THR A 314 -20.48 4.12 -5.37
N VAL A 315 -19.99 5.30 -5.74
CA VAL A 315 -18.98 5.47 -6.80
C VAL A 315 -17.54 5.43 -6.29
N TYR A 316 -17.32 5.35 -4.97
CA TYR A 316 -16.01 5.23 -4.33
C TYR A 316 -15.83 3.81 -3.80
N GLN A 317 -15.48 2.91 -4.71
CA GLN A 317 -15.44 1.48 -4.40
C GLN A 317 -14.30 1.15 -3.45
N LYS A 318 -14.61 0.31 -2.47
CA LYS A 318 -13.65 -0.28 -1.56
C LYS A 318 -13.94 -1.77 -1.40
N SER A 319 -12.91 -2.52 -1.03
CA SER A 319 -13.01 -3.95 -0.73
C SER A 319 -12.06 -4.31 0.41
N SER A 320 -12.24 -5.50 0.95
CA SER A 320 -11.31 -6.08 1.94
C SER A 320 -10.78 -7.41 1.41
N PRO A 321 -9.51 -7.75 1.66
CA PRO A 321 -8.97 -9.05 1.33
C PRO A 321 -9.53 -10.13 2.26
N GLU A 322 -9.26 -11.39 1.91
CA GLU A 322 -9.55 -12.54 2.78
C GLU A 322 -8.27 -13.04 3.44
N PRO A 323 -8.33 -13.41 4.72
CA PRO A 323 -7.22 -14.07 5.36
C PRO A 323 -6.99 -15.46 4.73
N LYS A 324 -5.72 -15.87 4.62
CA LYS A 324 -5.27 -17.16 4.07
C LYS A 324 -5.36 -17.34 2.55
N VAL A 325 -6.03 -16.47 1.81
CA VAL A 325 -6.15 -16.60 0.35
C VAL A 325 -5.70 -15.31 -0.32
N GLU A 326 -4.66 -15.40 -1.12
CA GLU A 326 -4.27 -14.31 -2.03
C GLU A 326 -5.22 -14.29 -3.23
N LYS A 327 -5.88 -13.16 -3.46
CA LYS A 327 -6.83 -13.02 -4.54
C LYS A 327 -6.75 -11.68 -5.26
N TRP A 328 -7.27 -11.65 -6.49
CA TRP A 328 -7.46 -10.45 -7.25
C TRP A 328 -8.77 -9.74 -6.86
N ILE A 329 -8.67 -8.49 -6.44
CA ILE A 329 -9.78 -7.59 -6.22
C ILE A 329 -9.93 -6.69 -7.45
N ARG A 330 -11.16 -6.57 -7.95
CA ARG A 330 -11.51 -5.76 -9.11
C ARG A 330 -12.28 -4.52 -8.72
N PHE A 331 -11.92 -3.39 -9.32
CA PHE A 331 -12.68 -2.14 -9.27
C PHE A 331 -13.02 -1.68 -10.69
N LYS A 332 -14.27 -1.33 -10.94
CA LYS A 332 -14.70 -0.68 -12.18
C LYS A 332 -14.35 0.80 -12.12
N THR A 333 -13.76 1.32 -13.20
CA THR A 333 -13.25 2.69 -13.24
C THR A 333 -14.02 3.61 -14.19
N ASP A 334 -15.08 3.11 -14.83
CA ASP A 334 -15.83 3.82 -15.88
C ASP A 334 -16.36 5.18 -15.43
N TYR A 335 -16.90 5.24 -14.22
CA TYR A 335 -17.50 6.46 -13.67
C TYR A 335 -16.47 7.60 -13.55
N TRP A 336 -15.22 7.26 -13.26
CA TRP A 336 -14.13 8.21 -13.04
C TRP A 336 -13.21 8.37 -14.24
N ALA A 337 -13.63 7.89 -15.42
CA ALA A 337 -12.82 8.01 -16.63
C ALA A 337 -12.52 9.49 -16.94
N GLY A 338 -11.23 9.81 -17.09
CA GLY A 338 -10.74 11.18 -17.26
C GLY A 338 -10.18 11.81 -15.99
N GLU A 339 -10.61 11.35 -14.81
CA GLU A 339 -10.12 11.83 -13.54
C GLU A 339 -8.76 11.24 -13.16
N THR A 340 -8.03 11.91 -12.29
CA THR A 340 -6.75 11.43 -11.75
C THR A 340 -6.95 10.78 -10.39
N GLY A 341 -6.25 9.70 -10.13
CA GLY A 341 -6.30 9.03 -8.83
C GLY A 341 -5.17 8.05 -8.59
N TYR A 342 -5.31 7.23 -7.58
CA TYR A 342 -4.35 6.22 -7.18
C TYR A 342 -5.04 5.06 -6.47
N LEU A 343 -4.37 3.91 -6.49
CA LEU A 343 -4.75 2.72 -5.73
C LEU A 343 -4.15 2.79 -4.33
N GLU A 344 -4.91 2.41 -3.31
CA GLU A 344 -4.46 2.42 -1.93
C GLU A 344 -4.88 1.18 -1.17
N VAL A 345 -3.94 0.65 -0.36
CA VAL A 345 -4.18 -0.43 0.60
C VAL A 345 -3.76 0.03 1.98
N THR A 346 -4.65 -0.09 2.96
CA THR A 346 -4.39 0.36 4.32
C THR A 346 -4.79 -0.68 5.34
N THR A 347 -4.04 -0.78 6.43
CA THR A 347 -4.49 -1.48 7.63
C THR A 347 -5.64 -0.71 8.27
N ASN A 348 -6.51 -1.38 9.02
CA ASN A 348 -7.71 -0.75 9.57
C ASN A 348 -7.42 0.50 10.41
N ARG A 349 -6.28 0.54 11.11
CA ARG A 349 -5.86 1.70 11.90
C ARG A 349 -5.48 2.91 11.07
N ASP A 350 -5.11 2.71 9.83
CA ASP A 350 -4.57 3.73 8.94
C ASP A 350 -5.58 4.21 7.91
N HIS A 351 -6.86 3.88 8.11
CA HIS A 351 -7.92 4.35 7.25
C HIS A 351 -8.17 5.85 7.50
N PRO A 352 -7.87 6.76 6.56
CA PRO A 352 -7.87 8.21 6.83
C PRO A 352 -9.26 8.82 7.00
N VAL A 353 -10.33 8.12 6.65
CA VAL A 353 -11.71 8.61 6.70
C VAL A 353 -12.55 7.95 7.77
N GLU A 354 -12.24 6.72 8.13
CA GLU A 354 -12.98 5.96 9.13
C GLU A 354 -12.17 5.85 10.42
N ALA A 355 -12.75 6.19 11.55
CA ALA A 355 -12.23 5.75 12.82
C ALA A 355 -12.30 4.23 12.82
N GLY A 356 -11.16 3.57 12.65
CA GLY A 356 -11.09 2.13 12.60
C GLY A 356 -11.52 1.51 13.93
N ASN A 357 -12.14 0.34 13.87
CA ASN A 357 -12.27 -0.52 15.03
C ASN A 357 -10.88 -0.79 15.61
N ALA A 358 -10.81 -1.08 16.89
CA ALA A 358 -9.56 -1.36 17.60
C ALA A 358 -8.83 -2.63 17.08
N GLU A 359 -9.44 -3.37 16.16
CA GLU A 359 -8.89 -4.56 15.55
C GLU A 359 -7.70 -4.21 14.64
N ARG A 360 -6.65 -4.96 14.85
CA ARG A 360 -5.42 -4.85 14.07
C ARG A 360 -5.55 -5.70 12.84
N SER A 361 -5.29 -5.12 11.69
CA SER A 361 -5.26 -5.84 10.41
C SER A 361 -3.88 -5.76 9.77
N TRP A 362 -3.68 -6.61 8.78
CA TRP A 362 -2.44 -6.71 8.02
C TRP A 362 -2.76 -7.01 6.56
N PHE A 363 -1.84 -6.68 5.68
CA PHE A 363 -1.94 -7.00 4.26
C PHE A 363 -0.61 -7.37 3.63
N GLY A 364 -0.71 -8.06 2.49
CA GLY A 364 0.34 -8.26 1.52
C GLY A 364 -0.17 -7.92 0.12
N VAL A 365 0.67 -7.29 -0.69
CA VAL A 365 0.36 -6.94 -2.08
C VAL A 365 1.51 -7.40 -2.97
N THR A 366 1.16 -8.13 -4.02
CA THR A 366 2.15 -8.65 -4.98
C THR A 366 2.09 -7.93 -6.31
N GLU A 367 0.89 -7.68 -6.82
CA GLU A 367 0.69 -7.13 -8.15
C GLU A 367 -0.52 -6.22 -8.20
N ALA A 368 -0.49 -5.24 -9.09
CA ALA A 368 -1.66 -4.47 -9.50
C ALA A 368 -1.59 -4.17 -10.99
N LEU A 369 -2.75 -4.05 -11.65
CA LEU A 369 -2.82 -3.73 -13.06
C LEU A 369 -4.10 -2.98 -13.41
N PHE A 370 -4.03 -2.21 -14.48
CA PHE A 370 -5.17 -1.59 -15.12
C PHE A 370 -5.39 -2.23 -16.50
N ALA A 371 -6.58 -2.75 -16.73
CA ALA A 371 -6.96 -3.36 -18.01
C ALA A 371 -8.25 -2.73 -18.57
N PRO A 372 -8.37 -2.56 -19.89
CA PRO A 372 -9.63 -2.15 -20.53
C PRO A 372 -10.75 -3.20 -20.28
N HIS A 373 -11.99 -2.84 -20.60
CA HIS A 373 -13.17 -3.69 -20.36
C HIS A 373 -13.05 -5.10 -20.92
N ASP A 374 -12.54 -5.22 -22.14
CA ASP A 374 -12.45 -6.48 -22.87
C ASP A 374 -11.17 -7.27 -22.52
N GLY A 375 -10.39 -6.76 -21.57
CA GLY A 375 -9.20 -7.45 -21.10
C GLY A 375 -9.58 -8.68 -20.24
N PRO A 376 -8.85 -9.79 -20.39
CA PRO A 376 -9.09 -10.97 -19.55
C PRO A 376 -8.86 -10.64 -18.08
N ALA A 377 -9.70 -11.19 -17.21
CA ALA A 377 -9.47 -11.12 -15.78
C ALA A 377 -8.12 -11.78 -15.46
N PRO A 378 -7.29 -11.15 -14.61
CA PRO A 378 -6.04 -11.77 -14.20
C PRO A 378 -6.34 -13.07 -13.44
N ARG A 379 -5.62 -14.13 -13.76
CA ARG A 379 -5.75 -15.42 -13.09
C ARG A 379 -4.81 -15.49 -11.89
N ASN A 380 -5.19 -16.27 -10.89
CA ASN A 380 -4.28 -16.66 -9.82
C ASN A 380 -3.27 -17.64 -10.41
N GLU A 381 -2.08 -17.15 -10.72
CA GLU A 381 -0.98 -17.99 -11.18
C GLU A 381 -0.06 -18.29 -10.02
N VAL A 382 0.54 -19.46 -10.07
CA VAL A 382 1.63 -19.78 -9.16
C VAL A 382 2.74 -18.76 -9.42
N SER A 383 3.10 -18.00 -8.39
CA SER A 383 4.24 -17.09 -8.45
C SER A 383 5.52 -17.88 -8.73
N GLU A 384 6.37 -17.34 -9.58
CA GLU A 384 7.73 -17.86 -9.81
C GLU A 384 8.53 -18.00 -8.51
#